data_0ce03f3ea5a5b3ee3a8f83f963f2e14f
#
_entry.id   0ce03f3ea5a5b3ee3a8f83f963f2e14f
#
_cell.length_a   1.000
_cell.length_b   1.000
_cell.length_c   1.000
_cell.angle_alpha   90.00
_cell.angle_beta   90.00
_cell.angle_gamma   90.00
#
_symmetry.space_group_name_H-M   'P 1'
#
loop_
_entity.id
_entity.type
_entity.pdbx_description
1 polymer ?
#
loop_
_entity_poly.entity_id
_entity_poly.type
_entity_poly.pdbx_seq_one_letter_code
_entity_poly.pdbx_strand_id
1 'polypeptide(L)'
;GIDLNTGLAHACYNGFTVCRSTEEHGHLHGEIVAYCILILLKVDHQEDEFKKIYEFSKNMGFPVKLADIHATLDDMDAVITKALSGIDVRKWPYEVTPDMILDAVKKIEEVSF
;
A
#
# COMPACT_ATOMS: atom_id res chain seq x y z
N GLY A 1 4.43 3.65 19.92
CA GLY A 1 4.84 2.89 18.74
C GLY A 1 3.76 2.83 17.70
N ILE A 2 4.13 2.37 16.52
CA ILE A 2 3.19 2.18 15.43
C ILE A 2 2.41 0.89 15.68
N ASP A 3 1.09 1.00 15.73
CA ASP A 3 0.23 -0.17 15.81
C ASP A 3 -0.13 -0.57 14.38
N LEU A 4 0.66 -1.49 13.82
CA LEU A 4 0.53 -1.88 12.42
C LEU A 4 -0.29 -3.15 12.26
N ASN A 5 -1.29 -3.09 11.38
CA ASN A 5 -1.92 -4.28 10.84
C ASN A 5 -1.01 -4.86 9.74
N THR A 6 0.02 -5.58 10.15
CA THR A 6 1.00 -6.13 9.21
C THR A 6 0.37 -7.09 8.21
N GLY A 7 -0.77 -7.69 8.56
CA GLY A 7 -1.51 -8.54 7.63
C GLY A 7 -1.99 -7.78 6.41
N LEU A 8 -2.46 -6.53 6.59
CA LEU A 8 -2.90 -5.70 5.46
C LEU A 8 -1.73 -5.34 4.55
N ALA A 9 -0.58 -4.95 5.13
CA ALA A 9 0.59 -4.60 4.32
C ALA A 9 1.07 -5.81 3.53
N HIS A 10 1.09 -6.99 4.14
CA HIS A 10 1.48 -8.23 3.46
C HIS A 10 0.50 -8.58 2.34
N ALA A 11 -0.79 -8.42 2.60
CA ALA A 11 -1.84 -8.65 1.60
C ALA A 11 -1.68 -7.71 0.41
N CYS A 12 -1.41 -6.44 0.65
CA CYS A 12 -1.19 -5.47 -0.42
C CYS A 12 0.04 -5.83 -1.24
N TYR A 13 1.12 -6.25 -0.59
CA TYR A 13 2.29 -6.74 -1.32
C TYR A 13 1.92 -7.90 -2.25
N ASN A 14 1.18 -8.90 -1.74
CA ASN A 14 0.73 -10.02 -2.56
C ASN A 14 -0.16 -9.54 -3.72
N GLY A 15 -0.98 -8.52 -3.48
CA GLY A 15 -1.79 -7.92 -4.53
C GLY A 15 -0.95 -7.38 -5.67
N PHE A 16 0.14 -6.68 -5.36
CA PHE A 16 1.01 -6.11 -6.39
C PHE A 16 1.73 -7.16 -7.23
N THR A 17 1.76 -8.42 -6.81
CA THR A 17 2.35 -9.49 -7.63
C THR A 17 1.60 -9.70 -8.96
N VAL A 18 0.34 -9.27 -9.06
CA VAL A 18 -0.40 -9.34 -10.32
C VAL A 18 -0.22 -8.09 -11.19
N CYS A 19 0.46 -7.08 -10.69
CA CYS A 19 0.75 -5.87 -11.45
C CYS A 19 1.95 -6.14 -12.36
N ARG A 20 1.66 -6.39 -13.65
CA ARG A 20 2.68 -6.78 -14.62
C ARG A 20 3.80 -5.75 -14.74
N SER A 21 3.45 -4.47 -14.79
CA SER A 21 4.45 -3.39 -14.93
C SER A 21 5.42 -3.39 -13.76
N THR A 22 4.92 -3.56 -12.53
CA THR A 22 5.75 -3.62 -11.34
C THR A 22 6.70 -4.82 -11.39
N GLU A 23 6.18 -5.99 -11.76
CA GLU A 23 6.98 -7.21 -11.85
C GLU A 23 8.04 -7.12 -12.94
N GLU A 24 7.70 -6.56 -14.10
CA GLU A 24 8.63 -6.45 -15.24
C GLU A 24 9.80 -5.52 -14.93
N HIS A 25 9.63 -4.52 -14.05
CA HIS A 25 10.68 -3.60 -13.68
C HIS A 25 11.55 -4.10 -12.52
N GLY A 26 11.27 -5.29 -12.00
CA GLY A 26 12.12 -5.95 -11.02
C GLY A 26 12.26 -5.21 -9.69
N HIS A 27 11.21 -4.56 -9.24
CA HIS A 27 11.24 -3.87 -7.96
C HIS A 27 11.51 -4.84 -6.81
N LEU A 28 12.35 -4.41 -5.87
CA LEU A 28 12.65 -5.20 -4.70
C LEU A 28 11.43 -5.32 -3.78
N HIS A 29 11.33 -6.46 -3.08
CA HIS A 29 10.26 -6.71 -2.12
C HIS A 29 10.10 -5.54 -1.15
N GLY A 30 11.22 -5.05 -0.59
CA GLY A 30 11.19 -3.95 0.37
C GLY A 30 10.63 -2.65 -0.18
N GLU A 31 10.84 -2.37 -1.48
CA GLU A 31 10.28 -1.19 -2.11
C GLU A 31 8.76 -1.24 -2.16
N ILE A 32 8.21 -2.39 -2.55
CA ILE A 32 6.77 -2.57 -2.65
C ILE A 32 6.14 -2.55 -1.26
N VAL A 33 6.78 -3.20 -0.29
CA VAL A 33 6.31 -3.20 1.10
C VAL A 33 6.29 -1.78 1.66
N ALA A 34 7.28 -0.95 1.33
CA ALA A 34 7.31 0.44 1.80
C ALA A 34 6.06 1.20 1.35
N TYR A 35 5.65 1.05 0.09
CA TYR A 35 4.41 1.66 -0.38
C TYR A 35 3.18 1.05 0.31
N CYS A 36 3.16 -0.26 0.52
CA CYS A 36 2.05 -0.94 1.20
C CYS A 36 1.86 -0.47 2.64
N ILE A 37 2.95 -0.11 3.32
CA ILE A 37 2.85 0.46 4.67
C ILE A 37 2.14 1.81 4.63
N LEU A 38 2.38 2.63 3.61
CA LEU A 38 1.66 3.89 3.44
C LEU A 38 0.17 3.65 3.27
N ILE A 39 -0.21 2.64 2.49
CA ILE A 39 -1.62 2.25 2.34
C ILE A 39 -2.22 1.88 3.69
N LEU A 40 -1.53 1.03 4.44
CA LEU A 40 -1.99 0.59 5.76
C LEU A 40 -2.25 1.78 6.69
N LEU A 41 -1.31 2.71 6.76
CA LEU A 41 -1.43 3.85 7.66
C LEU A 41 -2.60 4.76 7.27
N LYS A 42 -2.86 4.90 5.97
CA LYS A 42 -4.03 5.67 5.50
C LYS A 42 -5.34 4.95 5.81
N VAL A 43 -5.41 3.65 5.57
CA VAL A 43 -6.61 2.86 5.89
C VAL A 43 -6.90 2.93 7.37
N ASP A 44 -5.86 2.88 8.20
CA ASP A 44 -5.98 2.85 9.66
C ASP A 44 -6.09 4.26 10.28
N HIS A 45 -6.15 5.30 9.45
CA HIS A 45 -6.27 6.70 9.85
C HIS A 45 -5.18 7.17 10.82
N GLN A 46 -3.97 6.62 10.70
CA GLN A 46 -2.80 7.03 11.48
C GLN A 46 -2.08 8.17 10.78
N GLU A 47 -2.70 9.35 10.77
CA GLU A 47 -2.23 10.48 9.95
C GLU A 47 -0.84 11.00 10.37
N ASP A 48 -0.55 11.07 11.67
CA ASP A 48 0.76 11.54 12.15
C ASP A 48 1.86 10.56 11.75
N GLU A 49 1.63 9.27 11.95
CA GLU A 49 2.59 8.23 11.55
C GLU A 49 2.74 8.17 10.04
N PHE A 50 1.63 8.34 9.30
CA PHE A 50 1.68 8.39 7.85
C PHE A 50 2.63 9.50 7.38
N LYS A 51 2.49 10.69 7.93
CA LYS A 51 3.33 11.82 7.53
C LYS A 51 4.80 11.54 7.81
N LYS A 52 5.12 11.01 8.99
CA LYS A 52 6.50 10.67 9.36
C LYS A 52 7.10 9.62 8.41
N ILE A 53 6.36 8.55 8.14
CA ILE A 53 6.83 7.46 7.29
C ILE A 53 6.93 7.93 5.83
N TYR A 54 5.98 8.74 5.38
CA TYR A 54 6.01 9.30 4.03
C TYR A 54 7.28 10.16 3.83
N GLU A 55 7.53 11.09 4.75
CA GLU A 55 8.71 11.95 4.66
C GLU A 55 10.01 11.14 4.73
N PHE A 56 10.07 10.16 5.64
CA PHE A 56 11.22 9.27 5.75
C PHE A 56 11.45 8.51 4.43
N SER A 57 10.41 7.92 3.88
CA SER A 57 10.50 7.15 2.63
C SER A 57 10.96 8.02 1.48
N LYS A 58 10.39 9.22 1.36
CA LYS A 58 10.76 10.17 0.32
C LYS A 58 12.24 10.55 0.42
N ASN A 59 12.72 10.83 1.64
CA ASN A 59 14.11 11.21 1.85
C ASN A 59 15.09 10.07 1.59
N MET A 60 14.68 8.84 1.81
CA MET A 60 15.50 7.65 1.59
C MET A 60 15.42 7.11 0.15
N GLY A 61 14.58 7.71 -0.68
CA GLY A 61 14.40 7.23 -2.06
C GLY A 61 13.48 6.02 -2.18
N PHE A 62 12.72 5.70 -1.15
CA PHE A 62 11.72 4.64 -1.23
C PHE A 62 10.46 5.12 -1.94
N PRO A 63 9.67 4.21 -2.53
CA PRO A 63 8.45 4.58 -3.24
C PRO A 63 7.44 5.29 -2.34
N VAL A 64 6.92 6.40 -2.81
CA VAL A 64 5.83 7.15 -2.15
C VAL A 64 4.67 7.41 -3.09
N LYS A 65 4.79 7.00 -4.35
CA LYS A 65 3.75 7.10 -5.38
C LYS A 65 3.70 5.80 -6.17
N LEU A 66 2.54 5.52 -6.77
CA LEU A 66 2.40 4.34 -7.64
C LEU A 66 3.41 4.34 -8.78
N ALA A 67 3.68 5.51 -9.35
CA ALA A 67 4.65 5.62 -10.44
C ALA A 67 6.04 5.13 -10.03
N ASP A 68 6.40 5.26 -8.76
CA ASP A 68 7.70 4.82 -8.25
C ASP A 68 7.87 3.31 -8.29
N ILE A 69 6.77 2.56 -8.35
CA ILE A 69 6.78 1.10 -8.50
C ILE A 69 6.18 0.67 -9.84
N HIS A 70 6.10 1.60 -10.79
CA HIS A 70 5.60 1.37 -12.15
C HIS A 70 4.17 0.84 -12.17
N ALA A 71 3.33 1.33 -11.26
CA ALA A 71 1.91 1.01 -11.21
C ALA A 71 1.08 2.26 -11.48
N THR A 72 -0.19 2.05 -11.80
CA THR A 72 -1.16 3.12 -12.02
C THR A 72 -2.44 2.85 -11.23
N LEU A 73 -3.31 3.85 -11.14
CA LEU A 73 -4.62 3.66 -10.50
C LEU A 73 -5.44 2.57 -11.21
N ASP A 74 -5.29 2.44 -12.53
CA ASP A 74 -6.00 1.41 -13.29
C ASP A 74 -5.60 -0.01 -12.88
N ASP A 75 -4.37 -0.18 -12.39
CA ASP A 75 -3.89 -1.48 -11.91
C ASP A 75 -4.52 -1.86 -10.57
N MET A 76 -5.05 -0.90 -9.83
CA MET A 76 -5.47 -1.13 -8.45
C MET A 76 -6.68 -2.06 -8.32
N ASP A 77 -7.56 -2.12 -9.32
CA ASP A 77 -8.69 -3.05 -9.27
C ASP A 77 -8.20 -4.50 -9.13
N ALA A 78 -7.28 -4.92 -9.99
CA ALA A 78 -6.70 -6.25 -9.93
C ALA A 78 -5.85 -6.47 -8.68
N VAL A 79 -5.06 -5.46 -8.29
CA VAL A 79 -4.21 -5.54 -7.11
C VAL A 79 -5.06 -5.73 -5.85
N ILE A 80 -6.12 -4.94 -5.69
CA ILE A 80 -7.00 -5.00 -4.51
C ILE A 80 -7.74 -6.34 -4.49
N THR A 81 -8.25 -6.80 -5.63
CA THR A 81 -8.93 -8.09 -5.72
C THR A 81 -8.00 -9.21 -5.26
N LYS A 82 -6.76 -9.22 -5.74
CA LYS A 82 -5.78 -10.22 -5.32
C LYS A 82 -5.45 -10.10 -3.84
N ALA A 83 -5.24 -8.86 -3.36
CA ALA A 83 -4.89 -8.61 -1.97
C ALA A 83 -5.93 -9.19 -1.01
N LEU A 84 -7.22 -9.03 -1.33
CA LEU A 84 -8.30 -9.46 -0.46
C LEU A 84 -8.71 -10.93 -0.66
N SER A 85 -8.24 -11.58 -1.71
CA SER A 85 -8.67 -12.94 -2.06
C SER A 85 -8.10 -14.04 -1.17
N GLY A 86 -6.94 -13.82 -0.58
CA GLY A 86 -6.22 -14.85 0.18
C GLY A 86 -6.20 -14.61 1.68
N ILE A 87 -7.08 -13.78 2.21
CA ILE A 87 -6.95 -13.30 3.58
C ILE A 87 -8.00 -13.91 4.49
N ASP A 88 -7.56 -14.24 5.70
CA ASP A 88 -8.48 -14.51 6.79
C ASP A 88 -8.84 -13.18 7.47
N VAL A 89 -9.86 -12.52 6.95
CA VAL A 89 -10.32 -11.20 7.44
C VAL A 89 -10.73 -11.24 8.91
N ARG A 90 -11.02 -12.42 9.45
CA ARG A 90 -11.41 -12.56 10.86
C ARG A 90 -10.26 -12.23 11.81
N LYS A 91 -9.03 -12.21 11.32
CA LYS A 91 -7.83 -11.88 12.12
C LYS A 91 -7.53 -10.39 12.14
N TRP A 92 -8.26 -9.61 11.35
CA TRP A 92 -8.03 -8.18 11.30
C TRP A 92 -8.84 -7.46 12.39
N PRO A 93 -8.30 -6.34 12.91
CA PRO A 93 -8.99 -5.61 13.98
C PRO A 93 -10.28 -4.94 13.53
N TYR A 94 -10.48 -4.77 12.21
CA TYR A 94 -11.68 -4.21 11.62
C TYR A 94 -11.83 -4.71 10.18
N GLU A 95 -13.03 -4.55 9.62
CA GLU A 95 -13.27 -4.94 8.22
C GLU A 95 -12.56 -3.96 7.28
N VAL A 96 -11.85 -4.52 6.28
CA VAL A 96 -11.21 -3.72 5.22
C VAL A 96 -11.89 -4.06 3.90
N THR A 97 -12.48 -3.04 3.27
CA THR A 97 -13.17 -3.18 2.00
C THR A 97 -12.28 -2.73 0.84
N PRO A 98 -12.59 -3.15 -0.41
CA PRO A 98 -11.88 -2.65 -1.57
C PRO A 98 -11.87 -1.12 -1.67
N ASP A 99 -13.01 -0.49 -1.35
CA ASP A 99 -13.13 0.97 -1.41
C ASP A 99 -12.22 1.66 -0.41
N MET A 100 -12.02 1.09 0.76
CA MET A 100 -11.10 1.65 1.77
C MET A 100 -9.67 1.68 1.25
N ILE A 101 -9.24 0.62 0.58
CA ILE A 101 -7.89 0.54 0.02
C ILE A 101 -7.75 1.52 -1.15
N LEU A 102 -8.71 1.53 -2.06
CA LEU A 102 -8.66 2.43 -3.20
C LEU A 102 -8.66 3.90 -2.79
N ASP A 103 -9.49 4.25 -1.80
CA ASP A 103 -9.54 5.60 -1.27
C ASP A 103 -8.20 6.00 -0.64
N ALA A 104 -7.59 5.08 0.11
CA ALA A 104 -6.26 5.32 0.70
C ALA A 104 -5.21 5.59 -0.38
N VAL A 105 -5.20 4.78 -1.44
CA VAL A 105 -4.27 4.97 -2.55
C VAL A 105 -4.47 6.34 -3.21
N LYS A 106 -5.72 6.72 -3.47
CA LYS A 106 -6.02 8.03 -4.06
C LYS A 106 -5.50 9.17 -3.19
N LYS A 107 -5.68 9.06 -1.87
CA LYS A 107 -5.20 10.08 -0.93
C LYS A 107 -3.68 10.15 -0.91
N ILE A 108 -2.99 9.01 -0.98
CA ILE A 108 -1.53 8.99 -1.06
C ILE A 108 -1.06 9.69 -2.33
N GLU A 109 -1.74 9.46 -3.45
CA GLU A 109 -1.37 10.06 -4.73
C GLU A 109 -1.56 11.58 -4.74
N GLU A 110 -2.43 12.10 -3.88
CA GLU A 110 -2.67 13.54 -3.75
C GLU A 110 -1.71 14.25 -2.79
N VAL A 111 -0.94 13.51 -2.01
CA VAL A 111 0.00 14.10 -1.03
C VAL A 111 1.09 14.90 -1.74
N SER A 112 1.37 16.08 -1.22
CA SER A 112 2.37 16.99 -1.76
C SER A 112 3.32 17.57 -0.71
N PHE A 113 3.59 16.82 0.34
CA PHE A 113 4.54 17.25 1.36
C PHE A 113 5.94 17.52 0.77
#